data_f5acc626c6374939cafc7ccaa90e8f2c
#
_entry.id   f5acc626c6374939cafc7ccaa90e8f2c
#
_cell.length_a   1.000
_cell.length_b   1.000
_cell.length_c   1.000
_cell.angle_alpha   90.00
_cell.angle_beta   90.00
_cell.angle_gamma   90.00
#
_symmetry.space_group_name_H-M   'P 1'
#
loop_
_entity.id
_entity.type
_entity.pdbx_description
1 polymer ?
#
loop_
_entity_poly.entity_id
_entity_poly.type
_entity_poly.pdbx_seq_one_letter_code
_entity_poly.pdbx_strand_id
1 'polypeptide(L)'
;ETNNQYKYVTKSQIIKKYDSNLANKILLLYEYGNLSTKYDSKYNIIYDKTIDSIEEMVNNNLEEIGIVADYYETKDADEFLQKILENHYKKIDDNLYIRSGFRTRDLYLDIADEYFPNGYRVGEDEDYNKLVEIAKDKYKIDEEIPSKHSIEAMVGRSDFIQIDRGTYLPEKYCVELPELLVDKILNYISENNLVYYRSIYEKFNRELLELGIHNHYYLKGCIDKKLSDDMVSKRDYIVNGNQDISPVDELVNLMKSFDYEFTLNDLKLKFPGIKDYTLYSVLYNEIDNGLVFISSYEFIYLSKL
;
A
#
# COMPACT_ATOMS: atom_id res chain seq x y z
N GLU A 1 31.45 31.14 -12.79
CA GLU A 1 30.99 30.61 -11.50
C GLU A 1 29.88 29.59 -11.82
N THR A 2 30.23 28.33 -11.75
CA THR A 2 29.25 27.25 -11.81
C THR A 2 28.34 27.36 -10.58
N ASN A 3 27.08 27.12 -10.75
CA ASN A 3 26.21 26.92 -9.58
C ASN A 3 26.75 25.68 -8.88
N ASN A 4 27.47 25.87 -7.75
CA ASN A 4 28.17 24.79 -7.04
C ASN A 4 27.27 23.63 -6.61
N GLN A 5 25.97 23.89 -6.54
CA GLN A 5 24.99 22.89 -6.18
C GLN A 5 24.65 21.95 -7.34
N TYR A 6 24.63 22.47 -8.60
CA TYR A 6 24.09 21.73 -9.74
C TYR A 6 25.12 21.42 -10.84
N LYS A 7 26.37 21.84 -10.67
CA LYS A 7 27.50 21.60 -11.61
C LYS A 7 27.24 22.07 -13.06
N TYR A 8 26.36 23.03 -13.25
CA TYR A 8 26.07 23.64 -14.57
C TYR A 8 25.81 25.14 -14.46
N VAL A 9 25.82 25.82 -15.62
CA VAL A 9 25.41 27.22 -15.76
C VAL A 9 24.48 27.33 -16.97
N THR A 10 23.34 28.00 -16.82
CA THR A 10 22.40 28.19 -17.91
C THR A 10 22.79 29.34 -18.84
N LYS A 11 22.34 29.25 -20.11
CA LYS A 11 22.53 30.36 -21.07
C LYS A 11 21.94 31.68 -20.58
N SER A 12 20.79 31.66 -19.93
CA SER A 12 20.13 32.84 -19.38
C SER A 12 20.96 33.50 -18.26
N GLN A 13 21.64 32.73 -17.42
CA GLN A 13 22.55 33.26 -16.39
C GLN A 13 23.74 33.97 -17.03
N ILE A 14 24.28 33.45 -18.15
CA ILE A 14 25.37 34.10 -18.88
C ILE A 14 24.87 35.39 -19.52
N ILE A 15 23.70 35.39 -20.17
CA ILE A 15 23.12 36.59 -20.80
C ILE A 15 22.79 37.68 -19.78
N LYS A 16 22.35 37.31 -18.60
CA LYS A 16 22.10 38.26 -17.49
C LYS A 16 23.40 38.92 -17.00
N LYS A 17 24.52 38.19 -17.03
CA LYS A 17 25.83 38.67 -16.54
C LYS A 17 26.60 39.46 -17.60
N TYR A 18 26.42 39.16 -18.86
CA TYR A 18 27.14 39.74 -19.99
C TYR A 18 26.14 40.21 -21.05
N ASP A 19 26.53 41.19 -21.89
CA ASP A 19 25.73 41.56 -23.05
C ASP A 19 25.57 40.40 -24.05
N SER A 20 24.51 40.41 -24.86
CA SER A 20 24.16 39.32 -25.77
C SER A 20 25.26 38.92 -26.75
N ASN A 21 26.09 39.86 -27.17
CA ASN A 21 27.17 39.61 -28.13
C ASN A 21 28.32 38.85 -27.43
N LEU A 22 28.69 39.29 -26.24
CA LEU A 22 29.70 38.63 -25.41
C LEU A 22 29.23 37.27 -24.93
N ALA A 23 27.96 37.15 -24.50
CA ALA A 23 27.36 35.90 -24.12
C ALA A 23 27.40 34.85 -25.25
N ASN A 24 27.07 35.22 -26.48
CA ASN A 24 27.18 34.34 -27.65
C ASN A 24 28.62 33.92 -27.95
N LYS A 25 29.58 34.83 -27.83
CA LYS A 25 31.00 34.48 -27.97
C LYS A 25 31.48 33.51 -26.90
N ILE A 26 31.06 33.71 -25.68
CA ILE A 26 31.35 32.79 -24.56
C ILE A 26 30.78 31.42 -24.86
N LEU A 27 29.52 31.32 -25.29
CA LEU A 27 28.88 30.03 -25.63
C LEU A 27 29.59 29.32 -26.77
N LEU A 28 30.02 30.04 -27.84
CA LEU A 28 30.83 29.48 -28.92
C LEU A 28 32.19 28.95 -28.45
N LEU A 29 32.83 29.61 -27.48
CA LEU A 29 34.07 29.11 -26.88
C LEU A 29 33.87 27.79 -26.15
N TYR A 30 32.73 27.61 -25.49
CA TYR A 30 32.37 26.35 -24.81
C TYR A 30 31.96 25.25 -25.79
N GLU A 31 31.31 25.61 -26.92
CA GLU A 31 30.90 24.66 -27.94
C GLU A 31 32.11 24.13 -28.76
N TYR A 32 33.05 25.00 -29.14
CA TYR A 32 34.17 24.68 -30.03
C TYR A 32 35.55 24.73 -29.38
N GLY A 33 35.61 25.23 -28.13
CA GLY A 33 36.87 25.35 -27.40
C GLY A 33 37.28 24.05 -26.71
N ASN A 34 38.61 23.88 -26.51
CA ASN A 34 39.16 22.75 -25.76
C ASN A 34 39.16 23.05 -24.23
N LEU A 35 38.01 23.37 -23.67
CA LEU A 35 37.84 23.68 -22.27
C LEU A 35 37.47 22.43 -21.45
N SER A 36 37.61 22.51 -20.14
CA SER A 36 37.17 21.46 -19.20
C SER A 36 35.64 21.31 -19.10
N THR A 37 34.91 22.23 -19.74
CA THR A 37 33.47 22.29 -19.77
C THR A 37 32.92 22.12 -21.17
N LYS A 38 31.68 21.67 -21.31
CA LYS A 38 30.97 21.46 -22.56
C LYS A 38 29.63 22.23 -22.56
N TYR A 39 29.25 22.78 -23.71
CA TYR A 39 27.95 23.38 -23.92
C TYR A 39 27.00 22.36 -24.55
N ASP A 40 25.83 22.22 -23.97
CA ASP A 40 24.72 21.45 -24.53
C ASP A 40 23.64 22.42 -25.06
N SER A 41 23.43 22.37 -26.39
CA SER A 41 22.45 23.25 -27.05
C SER A 41 21.02 22.83 -26.85
N LYS A 42 20.73 21.54 -26.52
CA LYS A 42 19.39 21.04 -26.26
C LYS A 42 18.85 21.64 -24.98
N TYR A 43 19.68 21.68 -23.94
CA TYR A 43 19.31 22.20 -22.64
C TYR A 43 19.76 23.62 -22.36
N ASN A 44 20.55 24.23 -23.28
CA ASN A 44 21.14 25.55 -23.12
C ASN A 44 21.99 25.72 -21.86
N ILE A 45 22.79 24.71 -21.51
CA ILE A 45 23.65 24.71 -20.33
C ILE A 45 25.12 24.47 -20.67
N ILE A 46 25.99 24.93 -19.78
CA ILE A 46 27.40 24.60 -19.74
C ILE A 46 27.64 23.73 -18.51
N TYR A 47 28.26 22.58 -18.67
CA TYR A 47 28.53 21.62 -17.62
C TYR A 47 29.98 21.06 -17.73
N ASP A 48 30.46 20.42 -16.68
CA ASP A 48 31.80 19.82 -16.63
C ASP A 48 31.87 18.57 -17.51
N LYS A 49 32.97 18.46 -18.31
CA LYS A 49 33.22 17.31 -19.20
C LYS A 49 33.41 15.97 -18.47
N THR A 50 33.67 16.00 -17.18
CA THR A 50 33.75 14.79 -16.34
C THR A 50 32.40 14.14 -16.09
N ILE A 51 31.31 14.81 -16.45
CA ILE A 51 29.94 14.27 -16.33
C ILE A 51 29.67 13.42 -17.58
N ASP A 52 29.56 12.11 -17.41
CA ASP A 52 29.40 11.14 -18.49
C ASP A 52 28.03 11.24 -19.17
N SER A 53 26.98 11.60 -18.41
CA SER A 53 25.61 11.72 -18.91
C SER A 53 24.91 12.92 -18.29
N ILE A 54 24.29 13.76 -19.16
CA ILE A 54 23.38 14.82 -18.67
C ILE A 54 22.21 14.24 -17.91
N GLU A 55 21.71 13.08 -18.33
CA GLU A 55 20.59 12.39 -17.67
C GLU A 55 20.98 11.93 -16.27
N GLU A 56 22.19 11.43 -16.08
CA GLU A 56 22.71 11.06 -14.76
C GLU A 56 22.90 12.30 -13.87
N MET A 57 23.45 13.39 -14.40
CA MET A 57 23.54 14.67 -13.69
C MET A 57 22.15 15.19 -13.28
N VAL A 58 21.16 15.05 -14.14
CA VAL A 58 19.76 15.41 -13.86
C VAL A 58 19.20 14.57 -12.72
N ASN A 59 19.35 13.26 -12.82
CA ASN A 59 18.83 12.34 -11.81
C ASN A 59 19.48 12.59 -10.45
N ASN A 60 20.81 12.76 -10.41
CA ASN A 60 21.54 13.06 -9.19
C ASN A 60 21.10 14.40 -8.56
N ASN A 61 20.87 15.44 -9.40
CA ASN A 61 20.38 16.72 -8.91
C ASN A 61 18.92 16.66 -8.47
N LEU A 62 18.08 15.85 -9.14
CA LEU A 62 16.70 15.60 -8.73
C LEU A 62 16.66 14.86 -7.39
N GLU A 63 17.52 13.89 -7.15
CA GLU A 63 17.66 13.19 -5.88
C GLU A 63 18.14 14.13 -4.75
N GLU A 64 19.16 14.97 -5.01
CA GLU A 64 19.64 15.96 -4.02
C GLU A 64 18.59 17.01 -3.63
N ILE A 65 17.67 17.36 -4.55
CA ILE A 65 16.58 18.31 -4.30
C ILE A 65 15.35 17.63 -3.69
N GLY A 66 15.36 16.28 -3.56
CA GLY A 66 14.24 15.50 -3.06
C GLY A 66 13.14 15.28 -4.11
N ILE A 67 13.44 15.44 -5.41
CA ILE A 67 12.52 15.15 -6.52
C ILE A 67 12.54 13.65 -6.84
N VAL A 68 12.38 12.81 -5.84
CA VAL A 68 12.04 11.39 -6.02
C VAL A 68 10.53 11.21 -5.99
N ALA A 69 9.78 12.30 -5.69
CA ALA A 69 8.34 12.28 -5.59
C ALA A 69 7.67 12.25 -6.97
N ASP A 70 6.53 11.58 -7.06
CA ASP A 70 5.70 11.53 -8.26
C ASP A 70 5.07 12.89 -8.61
N TYR A 71 5.18 13.86 -7.71
CA TYR A 71 4.83 15.26 -7.91
C TYR A 71 5.87 16.17 -7.27
N TYR A 72 6.06 17.35 -7.83
CA TYR A 72 7.05 18.32 -7.38
C TYR A 72 6.50 19.74 -7.40
N GLU A 73 6.63 20.43 -6.26
CA GLU A 73 6.32 21.84 -6.13
C GLU A 73 7.61 22.66 -6.14
N THR A 74 7.80 23.52 -7.14
CA THR A 74 8.97 24.40 -7.24
C THR A 74 8.58 25.87 -7.24
N LYS A 75 9.29 26.66 -6.41
CA LYS A 75 9.12 28.13 -6.41
C LYS A 75 10.11 28.84 -7.31
N ASP A 76 11.27 28.24 -7.62
CA ASP A 76 12.39 28.90 -8.28
C ASP A 76 13.13 27.96 -9.25
N ALA A 77 12.41 27.22 -10.11
CA ALA A 77 13.06 26.43 -11.15
C ALA A 77 13.73 27.33 -12.18
N ASP A 78 15.03 27.16 -12.39
CA ASP A 78 15.71 27.81 -13.52
C ASP A 78 15.28 27.21 -14.87
N GLU A 79 15.67 27.85 -15.98
CA GLU A 79 15.29 27.43 -17.34
C GLU A 79 15.69 25.98 -17.66
N PHE A 80 16.78 25.50 -17.09
CA PHE A 80 17.26 24.12 -17.27
C PHE A 80 16.36 23.13 -16.52
N LEU A 81 16.11 23.38 -15.24
CA LEU A 81 15.25 22.55 -14.41
C LEU A 81 13.81 22.52 -14.96
N GLN A 82 13.30 23.66 -15.47
CA GLN A 82 12.00 23.71 -16.14
C GLN A 82 11.94 22.79 -17.36
N LYS A 83 12.97 22.79 -18.23
CA LYS A 83 13.01 21.90 -19.39
C LYS A 83 13.10 20.42 -19.02
N ILE A 84 13.79 20.09 -17.94
CA ILE A 84 13.85 18.73 -17.42
C ILE A 84 12.51 18.32 -16.87
N LEU A 85 11.88 19.17 -16.05
CA LEU A 85 10.56 18.92 -15.53
C LEU A 85 9.55 18.72 -16.67
N GLU A 86 9.56 19.57 -17.70
CA GLU A 86 8.68 19.43 -18.88
C GLU A 86 8.91 18.14 -19.68
N ASN A 87 10.13 17.57 -19.68
CA ASN A 87 10.41 16.31 -20.36
C ASN A 87 9.96 15.07 -19.56
N HIS A 88 9.99 15.12 -18.25
CA HIS A 88 9.74 13.99 -17.37
C HIS A 88 8.45 14.14 -16.54
N TYR A 89 7.91 15.35 -16.47
CA TYR A 89 6.74 15.71 -15.69
C TYR A 89 5.74 16.47 -16.53
N LYS A 90 4.46 16.33 -16.20
CA LYS A 90 3.37 17.15 -16.74
C LYS A 90 3.17 18.35 -15.82
N LYS A 91 3.26 19.58 -16.35
CA LYS A 91 2.92 20.79 -15.61
C LYS A 91 1.42 20.86 -15.37
N ILE A 92 1.02 21.03 -14.11
CA ILE A 92 -0.39 21.16 -13.68
C ILE A 92 -0.72 22.59 -13.31
N ASP A 93 0.20 23.28 -12.62
CA ASP A 93 0.09 24.68 -12.25
C ASP A 93 1.46 25.36 -12.39
N ASP A 94 1.57 26.65 -12.21
CA ASP A 94 2.82 27.41 -12.44
C ASP A 94 4.03 26.83 -11.71
N ASN A 95 3.82 26.25 -10.54
CA ASN A 95 4.87 25.67 -9.71
C ASN A 95 4.69 24.17 -9.41
N LEU A 96 3.67 23.51 -9.99
CA LEU A 96 3.34 22.13 -9.69
C LEU A 96 3.50 21.25 -10.93
N TYR A 97 4.27 20.20 -10.77
CA TYR A 97 4.58 19.20 -11.81
C TYR A 97 4.24 17.81 -11.30
N ILE A 98 3.64 16.98 -12.16
CA ILE A 98 3.39 15.57 -11.89
C ILE A 98 4.20 14.73 -12.87
N ARG A 99 4.84 13.66 -12.37
CA ARG A 99 5.67 12.76 -13.16
C ARG A 99 4.88 12.18 -14.33
N SER A 100 5.49 12.17 -15.51
CA SER A 100 4.90 11.56 -16.70
C SER A 100 4.65 10.08 -16.46
N GLY A 101 3.39 9.62 -16.60
CA GLY A 101 2.97 8.26 -16.27
C GLY A 101 2.47 8.05 -14.84
N PHE A 102 2.56 9.07 -13.98
CA PHE A 102 1.92 9.06 -12.68
C PHE A 102 0.40 8.92 -12.84
N ARG A 103 -0.18 8.00 -12.11
CA ARG A 103 -1.63 7.75 -12.16
C ARG A 103 -2.30 8.59 -11.07
N THR A 104 -3.41 9.22 -11.40
CA THR A 104 -4.24 9.95 -10.42
C THR A 104 -4.57 9.09 -9.20
N ARG A 105 -4.67 7.78 -9.40
CA ARG A 105 -4.80 6.79 -8.32
C ARG A 105 -3.70 6.90 -7.27
N ASP A 106 -2.45 6.99 -7.70
CA ASP A 106 -1.30 6.94 -6.80
C ASP A 106 -1.25 8.20 -5.93
N LEU A 107 -1.66 9.36 -6.49
CA LEU A 107 -1.82 10.60 -5.73
C LEU A 107 -2.82 10.47 -4.56
N TYR A 108 -3.97 9.84 -4.79
CA TYR A 108 -4.96 9.67 -3.72
C TYR A 108 -4.45 8.74 -2.61
N LEU A 109 -3.62 7.75 -2.95
CA LEU A 109 -2.94 6.92 -1.97
C LEU A 109 -1.89 7.71 -1.18
N ASP A 110 -1.11 8.57 -1.84
CA ASP A 110 -0.14 9.45 -1.19
C ASP A 110 -0.81 10.45 -0.25
N ILE A 111 -1.95 11.03 -0.67
CA ILE A 111 -2.74 11.89 0.22
C ILE A 111 -3.25 11.10 1.43
N ALA A 112 -3.74 9.88 1.22
CA ALA A 112 -4.19 9.03 2.32
C ALA A 112 -3.03 8.68 3.28
N ASP A 113 -1.83 8.42 2.75
CA ASP A 113 -0.63 8.17 3.52
C ASP A 113 -0.19 9.40 4.34
N GLU A 114 -0.12 10.58 3.72
CA GLU A 114 0.43 11.78 4.35
C GLU A 114 -0.54 12.45 5.35
N TYR A 115 -1.83 12.47 5.04
CA TYR A 115 -2.82 13.28 5.77
C TYR A 115 -3.75 12.51 6.69
N PHE A 116 -3.65 11.16 6.71
CA PHE A 116 -4.46 10.31 7.59
C PHE A 116 -3.57 9.42 8.49
N PRO A 117 -2.82 10.02 9.43
CA PRO A 117 -1.85 9.31 10.26
C PRO A 117 -2.47 8.24 11.18
N ASN A 118 -3.78 8.33 11.43
CA ASN A 118 -4.54 7.35 12.20
C ASN A 118 -5.31 6.35 11.31
N GLY A 119 -5.02 6.34 10.02
CA GLY A 119 -5.66 5.54 9.01
C GLY A 119 -6.83 6.23 8.31
N TYR A 120 -7.03 5.87 7.02
CA TYR A 120 -8.15 6.31 6.20
C TYR A 120 -9.37 5.42 6.44
N ARG A 121 -10.52 6.02 6.77
CA ARG A 121 -11.77 5.31 7.05
C ARG A 121 -12.62 5.19 5.80
N VAL A 122 -12.62 3.98 5.23
CA VAL A 122 -13.48 3.60 4.11
C VAL A 122 -14.95 3.64 4.55
N GLY A 123 -15.79 4.27 3.77
CA GLY A 123 -17.21 4.44 4.09
C GLY A 123 -17.55 5.77 4.75
N GLU A 124 -16.57 6.50 5.32
CA GLU A 124 -16.82 7.78 5.98
C GLU A 124 -16.76 8.95 4.98
N ASP A 125 -17.83 9.75 4.93
CA ASP A 125 -17.89 10.92 4.04
C ASP A 125 -16.91 12.02 4.45
N GLU A 126 -16.61 12.12 5.73
CA GLU A 126 -15.65 13.08 6.28
C GLU A 126 -14.25 12.85 5.72
N ASP A 127 -13.76 11.60 5.74
CA ASP A 127 -12.43 11.27 5.23
C ASP A 127 -12.35 11.43 3.71
N TYR A 128 -13.40 11.01 2.98
CA TYR A 128 -13.49 11.23 1.54
C TYR A 128 -13.45 12.72 1.18
N ASN A 129 -14.29 13.54 1.83
CA ASN A 129 -14.35 14.98 1.55
C ASN A 129 -13.02 15.67 1.86
N LYS A 130 -12.39 15.34 2.99
CA LYS A 130 -11.07 15.86 3.35
C LYS A 130 -10.00 15.48 2.31
N LEU A 131 -10.00 14.25 1.84
CA LEU A 131 -9.06 13.76 0.82
C LEU A 131 -9.26 14.52 -0.51
N VAL A 132 -10.50 14.71 -0.94
CA VAL A 132 -10.86 15.50 -2.15
C VAL A 132 -10.47 16.97 -2.00
N GLU A 133 -10.69 17.58 -0.85
CA GLU A 133 -10.30 18.96 -0.57
C GLU A 133 -8.79 19.13 -0.68
N ILE A 134 -8.00 18.24 -0.10
CA ILE A 134 -6.53 18.25 -0.22
C ILE A 134 -6.11 18.09 -1.68
N ALA A 135 -6.71 17.17 -2.43
CA ALA A 135 -6.42 16.97 -3.85
C ALA A 135 -6.66 18.24 -4.68
N LYS A 136 -7.74 18.96 -4.39
CA LYS A 136 -8.06 20.23 -5.07
C LYS A 136 -7.14 21.37 -4.64
N ASP A 137 -6.97 21.57 -3.35
CA ASP A 137 -6.29 22.74 -2.82
C ASP A 137 -4.77 22.67 -3.02
N LYS A 138 -4.18 21.50 -2.72
CA LYS A 138 -2.72 21.31 -2.80
C LYS A 138 -2.27 20.89 -4.19
N TYR A 139 -2.99 19.97 -4.84
CA TYR A 139 -2.56 19.35 -6.10
C TYR A 139 -3.32 19.88 -7.33
N LYS A 140 -4.22 20.84 -7.15
CA LYS A 140 -4.99 21.52 -8.21
C LYS A 140 -5.71 20.54 -9.15
N ILE A 141 -6.19 19.43 -8.60
CA ILE A 141 -6.95 18.43 -9.34
C ILE A 141 -8.43 18.71 -9.15
N ASP A 142 -9.02 19.40 -10.14
CA ASP A 142 -10.45 19.72 -10.18
C ASP A 142 -11.25 18.78 -11.08
N GLU A 143 -10.58 18.14 -12.04
CA GLU A 143 -11.20 17.26 -13.02
C GLU A 143 -10.99 15.78 -12.65
N GLU A 144 -11.97 14.93 -12.99
CA GLU A 144 -11.90 13.47 -12.84
C GLU A 144 -11.63 12.97 -11.40
N ILE A 145 -12.22 13.61 -10.40
CA ILE A 145 -12.13 13.14 -9.03
C ILE A 145 -12.82 11.77 -8.94
N PRO A 146 -12.10 10.70 -8.50
CA PRO A 146 -12.70 9.39 -8.36
C PRO A 146 -13.84 9.39 -7.36
N SER A 147 -14.84 8.56 -7.61
CA SER A 147 -15.92 8.37 -6.65
C SER A 147 -15.38 7.81 -5.32
N LYS A 148 -16.09 8.05 -4.22
CA LYS A 148 -15.80 7.48 -2.91
C LYS A 148 -15.51 5.98 -3.00
N HIS A 149 -16.37 5.21 -3.66
CA HIS A 149 -16.20 3.78 -3.85
C HIS A 149 -14.91 3.41 -4.64
N SER A 150 -14.51 4.24 -5.61
CA SER A 150 -13.25 4.03 -6.34
C SER A 150 -12.03 4.22 -5.42
N ILE A 151 -12.03 5.26 -4.58
CA ILE A 151 -10.96 5.51 -3.60
C ILE A 151 -10.90 4.36 -2.57
N GLU A 152 -12.04 3.93 -2.06
CA GLU A 152 -12.15 2.78 -1.16
C GLU A 152 -11.52 1.51 -1.76
N ALA A 153 -11.82 1.24 -3.03
CA ALA A 153 -11.25 0.10 -3.74
C ALA A 153 -9.72 0.26 -4.00
N MET A 154 -9.25 1.48 -4.17
CA MET A 154 -7.81 1.78 -4.30
C MET A 154 -7.06 1.48 -3.01
N VAL A 155 -7.53 2.03 -1.89
CA VAL A 155 -6.94 1.83 -0.55
C VAL A 155 -6.94 0.35 -0.18
N GLY A 156 -8.06 -0.35 -0.38
CA GLY A 156 -8.17 -1.77 -0.04
C GLY A 156 -7.34 -2.73 -0.92
N ARG A 157 -6.75 -2.25 -2.03
CA ARG A 157 -5.89 -3.02 -2.95
C ARG A 157 -4.44 -2.54 -2.99
N SER A 158 -4.09 -1.58 -2.16
CA SER A 158 -2.75 -1.02 -2.04
C SER A 158 -1.96 -1.70 -0.93
N ASP A 159 -0.77 -1.15 -0.63
CA ASP A 159 0.06 -1.57 0.51
C ASP A 159 -0.43 -1.03 1.86
N PHE A 160 -1.72 -0.69 1.93
CA PHE A 160 -2.37 -0.31 3.18
C PHE A 160 -2.85 -1.56 3.93
N ILE A 161 -2.63 -1.56 5.22
CA ILE A 161 -3.07 -2.61 6.13
C ILE A 161 -4.38 -2.19 6.79
N GLN A 162 -5.36 -3.08 6.77
CA GLN A 162 -6.60 -2.87 7.50
C GLN A 162 -6.34 -3.00 9.01
N ILE A 163 -6.42 -1.89 9.75
CA ILE A 163 -6.18 -1.84 11.20
C ILE A 163 -7.47 -1.95 12.03
N ASP A 164 -8.62 -1.69 11.40
CA ASP A 164 -9.95 -1.89 11.97
C ASP A 164 -10.97 -2.08 10.84
N ARG A 165 -12.23 -2.38 11.19
CA ARG A 165 -13.29 -2.52 10.20
C ARG A 165 -13.45 -1.24 9.35
N GLY A 166 -12.99 -1.31 8.11
CA GLY A 166 -13.03 -0.18 7.17
C GLY A 166 -11.95 0.88 7.39
N THR A 167 -11.00 0.70 8.30
CA THR A 167 -9.89 1.63 8.53
C THR A 167 -8.59 1.03 8.03
N TYR A 168 -7.88 1.78 7.20
CA TYR A 168 -6.65 1.35 6.54
C TYR A 168 -5.50 2.31 6.83
N LEU A 169 -4.34 1.77 7.21
CA LEU A 169 -3.12 2.51 7.50
C LEU A 169 -1.99 2.02 6.58
N PRO A 170 -1.14 2.91 6.05
CA PRO A 170 0.03 2.49 5.29
C PRO A 170 0.91 1.53 6.09
N GLU A 171 1.37 0.46 5.44
CA GLU A 171 2.15 -0.60 6.09
C GLU A 171 3.35 -0.08 6.89
N LYS A 172 4.03 0.94 6.38
CA LYS A 172 5.21 1.55 7.04
C LYS A 172 4.95 2.10 8.45
N TYR A 173 3.67 2.35 8.80
CA TYR A 173 3.27 2.80 10.14
C TYR A 173 2.71 1.67 11.01
N CYS A 174 2.63 0.46 10.47
CA CYS A 174 2.09 -0.68 11.19
C CYS A 174 3.12 -1.29 12.15
N VAL A 175 2.61 -1.91 13.19
CA VAL A 175 3.44 -2.58 14.19
C VAL A 175 4.10 -3.81 13.57
N GLU A 176 5.39 -3.97 13.79
CA GLU A 176 6.12 -5.18 13.45
C GLU A 176 5.98 -6.21 14.57
N LEU A 177 5.55 -7.43 14.21
CA LEU A 177 5.43 -8.54 15.16
C LEU A 177 6.82 -9.08 15.53
N PRO A 178 7.13 -9.28 16.85
CA PRO A 178 8.35 -9.95 17.28
C PRO A 178 8.43 -11.38 16.71
N GLU A 179 9.60 -11.80 16.24
CA GLU A 179 9.82 -13.12 15.62
C GLU A 179 9.30 -14.27 16.50
N LEU A 180 9.56 -14.24 17.80
CA LEU A 180 9.08 -15.26 18.72
C LEU A 180 7.55 -15.38 18.75
N LEU A 181 6.81 -14.27 18.60
CA LEU A 181 5.36 -14.28 18.52
C LEU A 181 4.89 -14.79 17.16
N VAL A 182 5.57 -14.41 16.08
CA VAL A 182 5.33 -14.94 14.72
C VAL A 182 5.47 -16.46 14.73
N ASP A 183 6.56 -17.00 15.28
CA ASP A 183 6.78 -18.45 15.36
C ASP A 183 5.66 -19.17 16.14
N LYS A 184 5.22 -18.61 17.26
CA LYS A 184 4.09 -19.18 18.02
C LYS A 184 2.80 -19.20 17.21
N ILE A 185 2.52 -18.13 16.46
CA ILE A 185 1.33 -18.02 15.61
C ILE A 185 1.41 -19.01 14.45
N LEU A 186 2.56 -19.09 13.74
CA LEU A 186 2.75 -20.02 12.64
C LEU A 186 2.65 -21.48 13.08
N ASN A 187 3.22 -21.84 14.25
CA ASN A 187 3.09 -23.17 14.83
C ASN A 187 1.60 -23.49 15.11
N TYR A 188 0.86 -22.55 15.69
CA TYR A 188 -0.57 -22.75 15.92
C TYR A 188 -1.36 -22.95 14.62
N ILE A 189 -1.02 -22.20 13.56
CA ILE A 189 -1.64 -22.38 12.24
C ILE A 189 -1.30 -23.76 11.68
N SER A 190 -0.04 -24.22 11.77
CA SER A 190 0.42 -25.48 11.21
C SER A 190 -0.21 -26.72 11.88
N GLU A 191 -0.67 -26.60 13.12
CA GLU A 191 -1.37 -27.67 13.85
C GLU A 191 -2.83 -27.87 13.39
N ASN A 192 -3.35 -26.97 12.53
CA ASN A 192 -4.74 -26.98 12.09
C ASN A 192 -4.83 -26.85 10.56
N ASN A 193 -5.84 -27.46 9.94
CA ASN A 193 -6.06 -27.35 8.49
C ASN A 193 -6.54 -25.96 8.10
N LEU A 194 -7.34 -25.34 8.97
CA LEU A 194 -7.93 -24.01 8.76
C LEU A 194 -8.03 -23.28 10.11
N VAL A 195 -7.59 -22.02 10.13
CA VAL A 195 -7.65 -21.16 11.33
C VAL A 195 -8.18 -19.78 10.99
N TYR A 196 -9.17 -19.31 11.73
CA TYR A 196 -9.66 -17.94 11.60
C TYR A 196 -8.70 -16.94 12.26
N TYR A 197 -8.48 -15.78 11.63
CA TYR A 197 -7.69 -14.68 12.24
C TYR A 197 -8.23 -14.28 13.59
N ARG A 198 -9.54 -14.33 13.77
CA ARG A 198 -10.19 -14.07 15.07
C ARG A 198 -9.74 -15.07 16.13
N SER A 199 -9.62 -16.36 15.80
CA SER A 199 -9.16 -17.39 16.74
C SER A 199 -7.69 -17.18 17.14
N ILE A 200 -6.86 -16.79 16.18
CA ILE A 200 -5.46 -16.44 16.44
C ILE A 200 -5.41 -15.23 17.38
N TYR A 201 -6.19 -14.19 17.07
CA TYR A 201 -6.26 -12.98 17.89
C TYR A 201 -6.72 -13.30 19.33
N GLU A 202 -7.78 -14.09 19.50
CA GLU A 202 -8.30 -14.50 20.82
C GLU A 202 -7.26 -15.31 21.61
N LYS A 203 -6.52 -16.22 20.95
CA LYS A 203 -5.50 -17.06 21.58
C LYS A 203 -4.27 -16.27 22.06
N PHE A 204 -3.82 -15.30 21.29
CA PHE A 204 -2.63 -14.47 21.56
C PHE A 204 -3.01 -13.05 21.99
N ASN A 205 -4.22 -12.85 22.47
CA ASN A 205 -4.80 -11.52 22.74
C ASN A 205 -3.91 -10.64 23.62
N ARG A 206 -3.33 -11.22 24.68
CA ARG A 206 -2.50 -10.46 25.63
C ARG A 206 -1.27 -9.89 24.97
N GLU A 207 -0.50 -10.73 24.27
CA GLU A 207 0.73 -10.32 23.58
C GLU A 207 0.43 -9.32 22.46
N LEU A 208 -0.68 -9.50 21.75
CA LEU A 208 -1.11 -8.61 20.66
C LEU A 208 -1.56 -7.24 21.19
N LEU A 209 -2.29 -7.19 22.29
CA LEU A 209 -2.70 -5.93 22.93
C LEU A 209 -1.51 -5.13 23.47
N GLU A 210 -0.51 -5.80 24.04
CA GLU A 210 0.74 -5.16 24.50
C GLU A 210 1.49 -4.48 23.35
N LEU A 211 1.32 -4.96 22.10
CA LEU A 211 1.87 -4.38 20.87
C LEU A 211 0.94 -3.32 20.23
N GLY A 212 -0.24 -3.07 20.77
CA GLY A 212 -1.21 -2.13 20.21
C GLY A 212 -2.08 -2.73 19.08
N ILE A 213 -2.08 -4.06 18.89
CA ILE A 213 -2.93 -4.76 17.94
C ILE A 213 -4.25 -5.09 18.64
N HIS A 214 -5.31 -4.33 18.34
CA HIS A 214 -6.55 -4.35 19.09
C HIS A 214 -7.65 -5.25 18.50
N ASN A 215 -7.41 -5.83 17.30
CA ASN A 215 -8.39 -6.69 16.65
C ASN A 215 -7.74 -7.61 15.59
N HIS A 216 -8.54 -8.55 15.10
CA HIS A 216 -8.08 -9.56 14.13
C HIS A 216 -7.84 -9.01 12.72
N TYR A 217 -8.38 -7.83 12.34
CA TYR A 217 -8.08 -7.19 11.05
C TYR A 217 -6.64 -6.69 11.04
N TYR A 218 -6.23 -6.03 12.13
CA TYR A 218 -4.87 -5.55 12.27
C TYR A 218 -3.87 -6.71 12.34
N LEU A 219 -4.19 -7.76 13.12
CA LEU A 219 -3.38 -8.98 13.16
C LEU A 219 -3.19 -9.57 11.75
N LYS A 220 -4.29 -9.67 10.96
CA LYS A 220 -4.22 -10.16 9.58
C LYS A 220 -3.17 -9.40 8.77
N GLY A 221 -3.23 -8.09 8.77
CA GLY A 221 -2.29 -7.25 8.04
C GLY A 221 -0.83 -7.45 8.45
N CYS A 222 -0.59 -7.67 9.76
CA CYS A 222 0.76 -7.90 10.28
C CYS A 222 1.30 -9.30 9.97
N ILE A 223 0.44 -10.34 9.93
CA ILE A 223 0.89 -11.74 9.80
C ILE A 223 0.92 -12.23 8.34
N ASP A 224 0.08 -11.70 7.46
CA ASP A 224 -0.07 -12.22 6.08
C ASP A 224 1.25 -12.31 5.31
N LYS A 225 2.17 -11.38 5.53
CA LYS A 225 3.50 -11.37 4.90
C LYS A 225 4.53 -12.29 5.57
N LYS A 226 4.18 -12.85 6.71
CA LYS A 226 5.03 -13.77 7.48
C LYS A 226 4.60 -15.24 7.31
N LEU A 227 3.49 -15.48 6.59
CA LEU A 227 3.01 -16.81 6.29
C LEU A 227 4.02 -17.57 5.42
N SER A 228 4.18 -18.87 5.67
CA SER A 228 4.99 -19.74 4.84
C SER A 228 4.28 -20.06 3.51
N ASP A 229 5.03 -20.51 2.50
CA ASP A 229 4.54 -20.77 1.13
C ASP A 229 3.42 -21.83 1.08
N ASP A 230 3.31 -22.67 2.09
CA ASP A 230 2.26 -23.67 2.25
C ASP A 230 1.02 -23.17 2.98
N MET A 231 1.02 -21.91 3.44
CA MET A 231 -0.12 -21.26 4.10
C MET A 231 -0.79 -20.25 3.18
N VAL A 232 -2.10 -20.39 3.01
CA VAL A 232 -2.89 -19.52 2.12
C VAL A 232 -3.79 -18.60 2.92
N SER A 233 -3.50 -17.29 2.90
CA SER A 233 -4.37 -16.26 3.45
C SER A 233 -5.65 -16.11 2.64
N LYS A 234 -6.78 -16.16 3.30
CA LYS A 234 -8.11 -15.80 2.76
C LYS A 234 -8.64 -14.57 3.53
N ARG A 235 -9.86 -14.16 3.23
CA ARG A 235 -10.44 -12.95 3.85
C ARG A 235 -10.50 -13.02 5.38
N ASP A 236 -11.05 -14.10 5.93
CA ASP A 236 -11.35 -14.23 7.36
C ASP A 236 -10.51 -15.34 8.04
N TYR A 237 -9.75 -16.15 7.27
CA TYR A 237 -9.05 -17.34 7.75
C TYR A 237 -7.79 -17.66 6.94
N ILE A 238 -6.96 -18.53 7.47
CA ILE A 238 -5.77 -19.10 6.83
C ILE A 238 -6.01 -20.60 6.63
N VAL A 239 -5.65 -21.12 5.46
CA VAL A 239 -5.62 -22.56 5.15
C VAL A 239 -4.17 -23.03 5.19
N ASN A 240 -3.91 -24.12 5.90
CA ASN A 240 -2.62 -24.78 5.94
C ASN A 240 -2.58 -25.87 4.86
N GLY A 241 -1.56 -25.85 4.02
CA GLY A 241 -1.41 -26.77 2.89
C GLY A 241 -2.06 -26.26 1.58
N ASN A 242 -1.75 -26.99 0.48
CA ASN A 242 -2.20 -26.66 -0.87
C ASN A 242 -3.65 -27.12 -1.18
N GLN A 243 -4.45 -27.41 -0.19
CA GLN A 243 -5.81 -27.87 -0.38
C GLN A 243 -6.76 -26.67 -0.43
N ASP A 244 -7.70 -26.68 -1.37
CA ASP A 244 -8.77 -25.67 -1.43
C ASP A 244 -9.90 -26.07 -0.46
N ILE A 245 -9.59 -25.99 0.84
CA ILE A 245 -10.52 -26.33 1.92
C ILE A 245 -11.37 -25.09 2.23
N SER A 246 -12.69 -25.21 2.12
CA SER A 246 -13.60 -24.19 2.59
C SER A 246 -13.96 -24.39 4.07
N PRO A 247 -14.30 -23.32 4.80
CA PRO A 247 -14.82 -23.44 6.17
C PRO A 247 -16.05 -24.34 6.29
N VAL A 248 -16.86 -24.43 5.25
CA VAL A 248 -18.04 -25.29 5.19
C VAL A 248 -17.62 -26.75 5.15
N ASP A 249 -16.67 -27.11 4.27
CA ASP A 249 -16.20 -28.50 4.16
C ASP A 249 -15.53 -28.97 5.44
N GLU A 250 -14.69 -28.11 6.04
CA GLU A 250 -14.01 -28.44 7.29
C GLU A 250 -15.00 -28.60 8.45
N LEU A 251 -16.05 -27.75 8.50
CA LEU A 251 -17.09 -27.90 9.50
C LEU A 251 -17.90 -29.18 9.31
N VAL A 252 -18.23 -29.55 8.06
CA VAL A 252 -18.91 -30.82 7.74
C VAL A 252 -18.03 -32.01 8.13
N ASN A 253 -16.74 -31.96 7.81
CA ASN A 253 -15.80 -33.00 8.22
C ASN A 253 -15.72 -33.13 9.75
N LEU A 254 -15.66 -32.01 10.44
CA LEU A 254 -15.69 -31.98 11.92
C LEU A 254 -16.97 -32.60 12.46
N MET A 255 -18.14 -32.20 11.95
CA MET A 255 -19.42 -32.79 12.38
C MET A 255 -19.48 -34.30 12.16
N LYS A 256 -18.99 -34.77 11.01
CA LYS A 256 -18.92 -36.20 10.67
C LYS A 256 -17.89 -36.98 11.51
N SER A 257 -16.92 -36.30 12.09
CA SER A 257 -15.91 -36.91 12.94
C SER A 257 -16.40 -37.26 14.37
N PHE A 258 -17.53 -36.67 14.80
CA PHE A 258 -18.13 -37.03 16.08
C PHE A 258 -18.79 -38.42 15.98
N ASP A 259 -18.46 -39.27 16.91
CA ASP A 259 -19.04 -40.64 17.04
C ASP A 259 -20.28 -40.67 17.96
N TYR A 260 -20.68 -39.53 18.50
CA TYR A 260 -21.78 -39.33 19.41
C TYR A 260 -22.48 -37.99 19.13
N GLU A 261 -23.51 -37.71 19.92
CA GLU A 261 -24.19 -36.42 19.88
C GLU A 261 -23.21 -35.27 20.14
N PHE A 262 -23.39 -34.20 19.39
CA PHE A 262 -22.58 -32.98 19.55
C PHE A 262 -23.50 -31.76 19.65
N THR A 263 -22.99 -30.69 20.25
CA THR A 263 -23.69 -29.44 20.45
C THR A 263 -23.10 -28.33 19.59
N LEU A 264 -23.82 -27.22 19.44
CA LEU A 264 -23.27 -25.98 18.85
C LEU A 264 -22.00 -25.53 19.58
N ASN A 265 -21.94 -25.76 20.88
CA ASN A 265 -20.80 -25.35 21.69
C ASN A 265 -19.57 -26.22 21.39
N ASP A 266 -19.74 -27.52 21.13
CA ASP A 266 -18.66 -28.41 20.72
C ASP A 266 -18.07 -27.97 19.37
N LEU A 267 -18.94 -27.58 18.42
CA LEU A 267 -18.50 -27.05 17.14
C LEU A 267 -17.72 -25.73 17.30
N LYS A 268 -18.20 -24.81 18.12
CA LYS A 268 -17.52 -23.52 18.38
C LYS A 268 -16.19 -23.71 19.12
N LEU A 269 -16.08 -24.70 20.01
CA LEU A 269 -14.83 -25.01 20.71
C LEU A 269 -13.78 -25.61 19.78
N LYS A 270 -14.20 -26.47 18.86
CA LYS A 270 -13.29 -27.11 17.87
C LYS A 270 -13.00 -26.22 16.68
N PHE A 271 -13.92 -25.30 16.35
CA PHE A 271 -13.83 -24.42 15.20
C PHE A 271 -14.08 -22.95 15.61
N PRO A 272 -13.19 -22.40 16.46
CA PRO A 272 -13.37 -21.07 16.99
C PRO A 272 -13.30 -20.02 15.87
N GLY A 273 -14.05 -18.92 16.02
CA GLY A 273 -14.10 -17.82 15.04
C GLY A 273 -15.12 -18.00 13.92
N ILE A 274 -15.75 -19.17 13.76
CA ILE A 274 -16.86 -19.36 12.82
C ILE A 274 -18.03 -18.45 13.19
N LYS A 275 -18.62 -17.82 12.16
CA LYS A 275 -19.82 -16.97 12.36
C LYS A 275 -21.04 -17.84 12.59
N ASP A 276 -21.90 -17.45 13.53
CA ASP A 276 -23.13 -18.19 13.86
C ASP A 276 -24.02 -18.44 12.65
N TYR A 277 -24.17 -17.45 11.79
CA TYR A 277 -24.91 -17.56 10.54
C TYR A 277 -24.33 -18.69 9.63
N THR A 278 -23.02 -18.78 9.50
CA THR A 278 -22.37 -19.85 8.70
C THR A 278 -22.62 -21.21 9.34
N LEU A 279 -22.49 -21.30 10.65
CA LEU A 279 -22.74 -22.52 11.42
C LEU A 279 -24.17 -23.03 11.21
N TYR A 280 -25.16 -22.17 11.41
CA TYR A 280 -26.57 -22.55 11.19
C TYR A 280 -26.87 -22.90 9.74
N SER A 281 -26.32 -22.17 8.76
CA SER A 281 -26.50 -22.48 7.35
C SER A 281 -25.99 -23.88 7.00
N VAL A 282 -24.82 -24.26 7.52
CA VAL A 282 -24.26 -25.60 7.30
C VAL A 282 -25.10 -26.68 7.98
N LEU A 283 -25.50 -26.47 9.22
CA LEU A 283 -26.37 -27.42 9.94
C LEU A 283 -27.68 -27.68 9.17
N TYR A 284 -28.35 -26.65 8.68
CA TYR A 284 -29.57 -26.81 7.90
C TYR A 284 -29.35 -27.55 6.57
N ASN A 285 -28.25 -27.26 5.88
CA ASN A 285 -27.92 -27.94 4.62
C ASN A 285 -27.55 -29.43 4.83
N GLU A 286 -27.02 -29.78 6.00
CA GLU A 286 -26.66 -31.17 6.30
C GLU A 286 -27.85 -32.04 6.74
N ILE A 287 -29.04 -31.49 6.95
CA ILE A 287 -30.26 -32.27 7.26
C ILE A 287 -30.53 -33.28 6.15
N ASP A 288 -30.44 -32.87 4.88
CA ASP A 288 -30.65 -33.73 3.72
C ASP A 288 -29.55 -34.80 3.60
N ASN A 289 -28.39 -34.59 4.22
CA ASN A 289 -27.28 -35.51 4.28
C ASN A 289 -27.30 -36.41 5.54
N GLY A 290 -28.40 -36.39 6.29
CA GLY A 290 -28.63 -37.28 7.42
C GLY A 290 -28.29 -36.69 8.80
N LEU A 291 -28.12 -35.38 8.92
CA LEU A 291 -28.01 -34.73 10.21
C LEU A 291 -29.42 -34.67 10.89
N VAL A 292 -29.50 -35.08 12.12
CA VAL A 292 -30.74 -35.07 12.91
C VAL A 292 -30.60 -34.14 14.09
N PHE A 293 -31.61 -33.32 14.33
CA PHE A 293 -31.75 -32.48 15.52
C PHE A 293 -32.43 -33.31 16.63
N ILE A 294 -31.69 -33.64 17.68
CA ILE A 294 -32.22 -34.32 18.85
C ILE A 294 -32.95 -33.32 19.74
N SER A 295 -32.36 -32.13 19.85
CA SER A 295 -32.96 -30.98 20.55
C SER A 295 -32.56 -29.69 19.83
N SER A 296 -32.97 -28.52 20.36
CA SER A 296 -32.58 -27.21 19.79
C SER A 296 -31.07 -26.98 19.74
N TYR A 297 -30.28 -27.77 20.45
CA TYR A 297 -28.81 -27.57 20.59
C TYR A 297 -28.00 -28.83 20.42
N GLU A 298 -28.62 -29.99 20.19
CA GLU A 298 -27.98 -31.29 20.09
C GLU A 298 -28.25 -31.93 18.73
N PHE A 299 -27.23 -32.48 18.12
CA PHE A 299 -27.23 -32.99 16.76
C PHE A 299 -26.52 -34.34 16.68
N ILE A 300 -26.94 -35.20 15.77
CA ILE A 300 -26.28 -36.47 15.44
C ILE A 300 -26.50 -36.83 13.99
N TYR A 301 -25.55 -37.52 13.34
CA TYR A 301 -25.79 -38.12 12.03
C TYR A 301 -26.50 -39.46 12.15
N LEU A 302 -27.49 -39.71 11.28
CA LEU A 302 -28.21 -40.99 11.24
C LEU A 302 -27.29 -42.21 11.10
N SER A 303 -26.17 -42.05 10.42
CA SER A 303 -25.17 -43.12 10.28
C SER A 303 -24.46 -43.49 11.58
N LYS A 304 -24.67 -42.73 12.66
CA LYS A 304 -24.08 -42.94 14.02
C LYS A 304 -25.12 -43.41 15.05
N LEU A 305 -26.42 -43.46 14.68
CA LEU A 305 -27.48 -44.08 15.43
C LEU A 305 -27.56 -45.59 15.19
#